data_9435fb37f6327867f8fb46f02d394430
#
_entry.id   9435fb37f6327867f8fb46f02d394430
#
_cell.length_a   1.000
_cell.length_b   1.000
_cell.length_c   1.000
_cell.angle_alpha   90.00
_cell.angle_beta   90.00
_cell.angle_gamma   90.00
#
_symmetry.space_group_name_H-M   'P 1'
#
loop_
_entity.id
_entity.type
_entity.pdbx_description
1 polymer ?
#
loop_
_entity_poly.entity_id
_entity_poly.type
_entity_poly.pdbx_seq_one_letter_code
_entity_poly.pdbx_strand_id
1 'polypeptide(L)'
;MDYINNTPVASLIFIFTIITSIYAFNDTVLYGKFMLHPYSVYRKNKVFTLITSGLIHANWMHLIFNMFTFFFFAFRLEETIGHWQFATIYMLGLILSDLPTVVKHKNDFWYNSLGASGAVSAVLFSYILFYPFSTLMIFPLPIPIWACLFGVLYLIYCAYMSRNSKDNINHDAHFYGAISGVIITIILEPKIIPHFFGQLLTVIG
;
A
#
# COMPACT_ATOMS: atom_id res chain seq x y z
N MET A 1 9.13 -7.76 22.02
CA MET A 1 9.73 -7.25 20.77
C MET A 1 9.74 -5.73 20.84
N ASP A 2 10.88 -5.13 20.66
CA ASP A 2 11.01 -3.67 20.71
C ASP A 2 10.87 -3.10 19.31
N TYR A 3 9.62 -3.03 18.81
CA TYR A 3 9.32 -2.51 17.48
C TYR A 3 9.78 -1.06 17.29
N ILE A 4 9.71 -0.24 18.33
CA ILE A 4 10.08 1.19 18.22
C ILE A 4 11.56 1.36 17.91
N ASN A 5 12.43 0.55 18.52
CA ASN A 5 13.87 0.63 18.27
C ASN A 5 14.29 -0.10 16.99
N ASN A 6 13.68 -1.25 16.69
CA ASN A 6 14.09 -2.08 15.56
C ASN A 6 13.45 -1.63 14.24
N THR A 7 12.24 -1.05 14.30
CA THR A 7 11.46 -0.63 13.12
C THR A 7 10.80 0.73 13.37
N PRO A 8 11.62 1.78 13.55
CA PRO A 8 11.14 3.10 13.94
C PRO A 8 10.23 3.73 12.89
N VAL A 9 10.49 3.52 11.60
CA VAL A 9 9.72 4.13 10.51
C VAL A 9 8.33 3.48 10.42
N ALA A 10 8.25 2.14 10.43
CA ALA A 10 6.97 1.43 10.44
C ALA A 10 6.16 1.78 11.69
N SER A 11 6.81 1.84 12.87
CA SER A 11 6.18 2.23 14.12
C SER A 11 5.58 3.64 14.04
N LEU A 12 6.35 4.60 13.52
CA LEU A 12 5.90 5.97 13.37
C LEU A 12 4.70 6.08 12.42
N ILE A 13 4.80 5.46 11.24
CA ILE A 13 3.73 5.47 10.23
C ILE A 13 2.47 4.82 10.81
N PHE A 14 2.60 3.67 11.47
CA PHE A 14 1.49 2.93 12.05
C PHE A 14 0.73 3.76 13.09
N ILE A 15 1.46 4.31 14.08
CA ILE A 15 0.86 5.10 15.16
C ILE A 15 0.24 6.39 14.62
N PHE A 16 0.97 7.10 13.74
CA PHE A 16 0.52 8.37 13.20
C PHE A 16 -0.73 8.21 12.33
N THR A 17 -0.77 7.16 11.50
CA THR A 17 -1.94 6.86 10.64
C THR A 17 -3.18 6.53 11.48
N ILE A 18 -3.03 5.76 12.56
CA ILE A 18 -4.14 5.46 13.48
C ILE A 18 -4.67 6.75 14.13
N ILE A 19 -3.78 7.55 14.70
CA ILE A 19 -4.15 8.79 15.39
C ILE A 19 -4.86 9.76 14.44
N THR A 20 -4.28 10.00 13.26
CA THR A 20 -4.85 10.93 12.28
C THR A 20 -6.19 10.45 11.73
N SER A 21 -6.36 9.14 11.50
CA SER A 21 -7.63 8.58 11.04
C SER A 21 -8.72 8.70 12.10
N ILE A 22 -8.42 8.38 13.37
CA ILE A 22 -9.38 8.52 14.46
C ILE A 22 -9.78 9.99 14.65
N TYR A 23 -8.82 10.90 14.57
CA TYR A 23 -9.13 12.33 14.64
C TYR A 23 -10.03 12.76 13.47
N ALA A 24 -9.70 12.34 12.24
CA ALA A 24 -10.47 12.69 11.05
C ALA A 24 -11.91 12.14 11.07
N PHE A 25 -12.18 11.03 11.75
CA PHE A 25 -13.56 10.52 11.92
C PHE A 25 -14.46 11.49 12.68
N ASN A 26 -13.89 12.39 13.51
CA ASN A 26 -14.63 13.36 14.29
C ASN A 26 -14.50 14.80 13.74
N ASP A 27 -13.66 15.04 12.74
CA ASP A 27 -13.42 16.36 12.14
C ASP A 27 -13.66 16.30 10.63
N THR A 28 -14.87 16.68 10.20
CA THR A 28 -15.28 16.68 8.79
C THR A 28 -14.49 17.67 7.94
N VAL A 29 -13.96 18.75 8.55
CA VAL A 29 -13.15 19.76 7.82
C VAL A 29 -11.79 19.19 7.50
N LEU A 30 -11.11 18.61 8.49
CA LEU A 30 -9.84 17.90 8.27
C LEU A 30 -10.01 16.75 7.30
N TYR A 31 -11.05 15.94 7.47
CA TYR A 31 -11.37 14.82 6.60
C TYR A 31 -11.45 15.26 5.13
N GLY A 32 -12.26 16.29 4.82
CA GLY A 32 -12.40 16.82 3.45
C GLY A 32 -11.13 17.51 2.91
N LYS A 33 -10.31 18.10 3.81
CA LYS A 33 -9.04 18.73 3.43
C LYS A 33 -7.96 17.70 3.06
N PHE A 34 -7.95 16.53 3.71
CA PHE A 34 -6.91 15.52 3.54
C PHE A 34 -7.20 14.55 2.41
N MET A 35 -8.46 14.36 2.01
CA MET A 35 -8.80 13.47 0.88
C MET A 35 -8.06 13.89 -0.40
N LEU A 36 -7.56 12.90 -1.14
CA LEU A 36 -7.06 13.09 -2.49
C LEU A 36 -8.19 13.63 -3.38
N HIS A 37 -7.96 14.76 -4.02
CA HIS A 37 -8.89 15.38 -4.96
C HIS A 37 -8.24 15.48 -6.35
N PRO A 38 -8.39 14.45 -7.19
CA PRO A 38 -7.70 14.33 -8.49
C PRO A 38 -7.85 15.54 -9.40
N TYR A 39 -9.06 16.12 -9.45
CA TYR A 39 -9.34 17.33 -10.22
C TYR A 39 -8.41 18.50 -9.85
N SER A 40 -8.18 18.73 -8.56
CA SER A 40 -7.29 19.78 -8.07
C SER A 40 -5.82 19.43 -8.25
N VAL A 41 -5.43 18.19 -7.93
CA VAL A 41 -4.03 17.72 -8.04
C VAL A 41 -3.54 17.82 -9.49
N TYR A 42 -4.35 17.40 -10.46
CA TYR A 42 -4.01 17.52 -11.88
C TYR A 42 -3.76 18.97 -12.31
N ARG A 43 -4.43 19.94 -11.66
CA ARG A 43 -4.25 21.38 -11.87
C ARG A 43 -3.21 22.01 -10.95
N LYS A 44 -2.33 21.18 -10.37
CA LYS A 44 -1.24 21.58 -9.45
C LYS A 44 -1.72 22.26 -8.17
N ASN A 45 -2.99 22.07 -7.80
CA ASN A 45 -3.56 22.51 -6.54
C ASN A 45 -3.73 21.31 -5.59
N LYS A 46 -3.65 21.55 -4.28
CA LYS A 46 -3.82 20.51 -3.25
C LYS A 46 -2.89 19.28 -3.44
N VAL A 47 -1.69 19.46 -4.01
CA VAL A 47 -0.74 18.37 -4.28
C VAL A 47 -0.35 17.61 -3.01
N PHE A 48 -0.38 18.26 -1.86
CA PHE A 48 -0.14 17.65 -0.55
C PHE A 48 -1.10 16.48 -0.26
N THR A 49 -2.27 16.45 -0.90
CA THR A 49 -3.24 15.37 -0.72
C THR A 49 -2.78 14.01 -1.26
N LEU A 50 -1.74 13.97 -2.11
CA LEU A 50 -1.05 12.73 -2.48
C LEU A 50 -0.40 12.04 -1.27
N ILE A 51 -0.15 12.77 -0.18
CA ILE A 51 0.43 12.24 1.05
C ILE A 51 -0.64 12.15 2.15
N THR A 52 -1.40 13.23 2.34
CA THR A 52 -2.34 13.28 3.46
C THR A 52 -3.52 12.33 3.30
N SER A 53 -3.90 11.96 2.07
CA SER A 53 -4.93 10.96 1.82
C SER A 53 -4.59 9.59 2.42
N GLY A 54 -3.31 9.22 2.45
CA GLY A 54 -2.83 7.98 3.07
C GLY A 54 -2.88 7.97 4.61
N LEU A 55 -3.11 9.13 5.24
CA LEU A 55 -3.18 9.25 6.70
C LEU A 55 -4.60 9.12 7.25
N ILE A 56 -5.61 9.09 6.39
CA ILE A 56 -7.02 9.02 6.78
C ILE A 56 -7.74 7.87 6.09
N HIS A 57 -8.80 7.36 6.70
CA HIS A 57 -9.55 6.21 6.22
C HIS A 57 -11.05 6.50 6.18
N ALA A 58 -11.80 5.79 5.31
CA ALA A 58 -13.23 6.03 5.11
C ALA A 58 -14.08 5.64 6.32
N ASN A 59 -13.67 4.59 7.03
CA ASN A 59 -14.35 4.04 8.18
C ASN A 59 -13.41 3.13 8.98
N TRP A 60 -13.92 2.63 10.11
CA TRP A 60 -13.16 1.74 11.00
C TRP A 60 -12.68 0.46 10.32
N MET A 61 -13.51 -0.17 9.50
CA MET A 61 -13.12 -1.40 8.80
C MET A 61 -11.97 -1.14 7.82
N HIS A 62 -12.04 -0.03 7.08
CA HIS A 62 -10.97 0.37 6.17
C HIS A 62 -9.65 0.63 6.91
N LEU A 63 -9.70 1.34 8.06
CA LEU A 63 -8.53 1.56 8.91
C LEU A 63 -7.97 0.23 9.45
N ILE A 64 -8.83 -0.62 10.01
CA ILE A 64 -8.41 -1.89 10.61
C ILE A 64 -7.74 -2.79 9.57
N PHE A 65 -8.34 -2.98 8.39
CA PHE A 65 -7.75 -3.84 7.36
C PHE A 65 -6.41 -3.30 6.82
N ASN A 66 -6.29 -1.98 6.64
CA ASN A 66 -5.02 -1.38 6.24
C ASN A 66 -3.95 -1.57 7.31
N MET A 67 -4.26 -1.27 8.57
CA MET A 67 -3.29 -1.38 9.66
C MET A 67 -2.97 -2.83 10.01
N PHE A 68 -3.91 -3.75 9.89
CA PHE A 68 -3.68 -5.18 10.02
C PHE A 68 -2.69 -5.68 8.96
N THR A 69 -2.94 -5.37 7.69
CA THR A 69 -2.02 -5.73 6.60
C THR A 69 -0.65 -5.06 6.80
N PHE A 70 -0.63 -3.78 7.11
CA PHE A 70 0.60 -3.06 7.41
C PHE A 70 1.40 -3.73 8.53
N PHE A 71 0.75 -4.09 9.64
CA PHE A 71 1.41 -4.73 10.78
C PHE A 71 2.14 -6.02 10.40
N PHE A 72 1.52 -6.88 9.61
CA PHE A 72 2.13 -8.17 9.25
C PHE A 72 3.31 -8.04 8.29
N PHE A 73 3.32 -7.04 7.42
CA PHE A 73 4.32 -6.95 6.37
C PHE A 73 5.35 -5.83 6.56
N ALA A 74 4.94 -4.67 7.07
CA ALA A 74 5.78 -3.49 7.14
C ALA A 74 6.94 -3.64 8.13
N PHE A 75 6.66 -4.12 9.34
CA PHE A 75 7.69 -4.30 10.36
C PHE A 75 8.76 -5.28 9.89
N ARG A 76 8.32 -6.43 9.37
CA ARG A 76 9.26 -7.44 8.86
C ARG A 76 10.05 -6.94 7.66
N LEU A 77 9.41 -6.17 6.78
CA LEU A 77 10.09 -5.60 5.63
C LEU A 77 11.15 -4.59 6.07
N GLU A 78 10.83 -3.67 7.00
CA GLU A 78 11.79 -2.69 7.51
C GLU A 78 13.02 -3.34 8.15
N GLU A 79 12.81 -4.41 8.97
CA GLU A 79 13.93 -5.20 9.52
C GLU A 79 14.81 -5.80 8.42
N THR A 80 14.22 -6.17 7.28
CA THR A 80 14.92 -6.87 6.19
C THR A 80 15.74 -5.92 5.33
N ILE A 81 15.16 -4.76 4.98
CA ILE A 81 15.76 -3.86 3.97
C ILE A 81 16.38 -2.60 4.54
N GLY A 82 16.11 -2.29 5.83
CA GLY A 82 16.55 -1.08 6.51
C GLY A 82 15.53 0.07 6.43
N HIS A 83 15.77 1.07 7.30
CA HIS A 83 14.80 2.12 7.60
C HIS A 83 14.53 3.06 6.42
N TRP A 84 15.58 3.55 5.74
CA TRP A 84 15.41 4.52 4.66
C TRP A 84 14.84 3.87 3.38
N GLN A 85 15.21 2.61 3.09
CA GLN A 85 14.65 1.85 1.97
C GLN A 85 13.16 1.62 2.18
N PHE A 86 12.78 1.18 3.38
CA PHE A 86 11.38 1.00 3.75
C PHE A 86 10.59 2.30 3.64
N ALA A 87 11.12 3.41 4.18
CA ALA A 87 10.52 4.74 4.06
C ALA A 87 10.30 5.14 2.60
N THR A 88 11.29 4.86 1.74
CA THR A 88 11.22 5.16 0.31
C THR A 88 10.15 4.34 -0.38
N ILE A 89 10.05 3.02 -0.12
CA ILE A 89 9.03 2.14 -0.69
C ILE A 89 7.63 2.62 -0.27
N TYR A 90 7.44 2.92 1.02
CA TYR A 90 6.14 3.36 1.51
C TYR A 90 5.72 4.71 0.91
N MET A 91 6.59 5.73 0.97
CA MET A 91 6.26 7.09 0.51
C MET A 91 6.11 7.18 -1.00
N LEU A 92 7.02 6.58 -1.77
CA LEU A 92 6.87 6.56 -3.22
C LEU A 92 5.72 5.65 -3.65
N GLY A 93 5.51 4.52 -2.98
CA GLY A 93 4.36 3.65 -3.20
C GLY A 93 3.03 4.38 -3.01
N LEU A 94 2.93 5.20 -1.96
CA LEU A 94 1.75 6.04 -1.71
C LEU A 94 1.51 7.03 -2.86
N ILE A 95 2.54 7.78 -3.26
CA ILE A 95 2.42 8.81 -4.29
C ILE A 95 2.15 8.19 -5.67
N LEU A 96 2.95 7.19 -6.04
CA LEU A 96 2.87 6.58 -7.38
C LEU A 96 1.58 5.79 -7.59
N SER A 97 1.02 5.20 -6.53
CA SER A 97 -0.27 4.50 -6.61
C SER A 97 -1.43 5.42 -6.96
N ASP A 98 -1.37 6.68 -6.54
CA ASP A 98 -2.42 7.67 -6.75
C ASP A 98 -2.34 8.39 -8.11
N LEU A 99 -1.16 8.41 -8.76
CA LEU A 99 -1.01 9.13 -10.04
C LEU A 99 -1.96 8.67 -11.15
N PRO A 100 -2.18 7.36 -11.37
CA PRO A 100 -3.15 6.90 -12.36
C PRO A 100 -4.59 7.34 -12.02
N THR A 101 -4.96 7.32 -10.74
CA THR A 101 -6.25 7.83 -10.26
C THR A 101 -6.40 9.33 -10.55
N VAL A 102 -5.33 10.11 -10.34
CA VAL A 102 -5.32 11.54 -10.67
C VAL A 102 -5.56 11.78 -12.16
N VAL A 103 -4.90 11.00 -13.03
CA VAL A 103 -5.08 11.13 -14.49
C VAL A 103 -6.49 10.69 -14.92
N LYS A 104 -6.98 9.58 -14.38
CA LYS A 104 -8.30 9.01 -14.71
C LYS A 104 -9.45 9.96 -14.33
N HIS A 105 -9.37 10.58 -13.14
CA HIS A 105 -10.41 11.45 -12.59
C HIS A 105 -10.09 12.96 -12.67
N LYS A 106 -9.18 13.36 -13.55
CA LYS A 106 -8.75 14.77 -13.72
C LYS A 106 -9.85 15.75 -14.06
N ASN A 107 -10.96 15.28 -14.63
CA ASN A 107 -12.12 16.07 -15.02
C ASN A 107 -13.35 15.81 -14.12
N ASP A 108 -13.21 14.94 -13.13
CA ASP A 108 -14.28 14.58 -12.22
C ASP A 108 -14.14 15.38 -10.91
N PHE A 109 -14.86 16.47 -10.81
CA PHE A 109 -14.81 17.38 -9.66
C PHE A 109 -15.30 16.73 -8.37
N TRP A 110 -16.21 15.77 -8.46
CA TRP A 110 -16.83 15.16 -7.29
C TRP A 110 -16.08 13.92 -6.76
N TYR A 111 -15.12 13.43 -7.52
CA TYR A 111 -14.36 12.26 -7.13
C TYR A 111 -13.31 12.61 -6.07
N ASN A 112 -13.29 11.81 -5.01
CA ASN A 112 -12.27 11.86 -3.97
C ASN A 112 -11.83 10.44 -3.62
N SER A 113 -10.59 10.29 -3.15
CA SER A 113 -10.02 9.02 -2.69
C SER A 113 -9.25 9.22 -1.39
N LEU A 114 -9.09 8.14 -0.62
CA LEU A 114 -8.35 8.16 0.63
C LEU A 114 -7.98 6.74 1.09
N GLY A 115 -7.00 6.65 1.97
CA GLY A 115 -6.50 5.40 2.54
C GLY A 115 -5.06 5.10 2.18
N ALA A 116 -4.36 4.42 3.08
CA ALA A 116 -2.97 4.01 2.91
C ALA A 116 -2.78 2.82 1.94
N SER A 117 -3.87 2.27 1.38
CA SER A 117 -3.88 0.95 0.73
C SER A 117 -2.94 0.82 -0.47
N GLY A 118 -2.69 1.92 -1.21
CA GLY A 118 -1.69 1.94 -2.28
C GLY A 118 -0.27 1.71 -1.75
N ALA A 119 0.12 2.42 -0.68
CA ALA A 119 1.40 2.20 -0.01
C ALA A 119 1.50 0.84 0.67
N VAL A 120 0.41 0.37 1.29
CA VAL A 120 0.33 -0.97 1.89
C VAL A 120 0.50 -2.06 0.84
N SER A 121 -0.07 -1.89 -0.36
CA SER A 121 0.15 -2.80 -1.50
C SER A 121 1.62 -2.77 -1.96
N ALA A 122 2.27 -1.59 -2.00
CA ALA A 122 3.70 -1.50 -2.33
C ALA A 122 4.58 -2.26 -1.31
N VAL A 123 4.30 -2.09 -0.02
CA VAL A 123 4.99 -2.82 1.06
C VAL A 123 4.77 -4.32 0.96
N LEU A 124 3.54 -4.78 0.74
CA LEU A 124 3.20 -6.18 0.57
C LEU A 124 3.94 -6.82 -0.61
N PHE A 125 3.98 -6.15 -1.76
CA PHE A 125 4.64 -6.67 -2.95
C PHE A 125 6.17 -6.63 -2.85
N SER A 126 6.72 -5.64 -2.15
CA SER A 126 8.12 -5.65 -1.75
C SER A 126 8.43 -6.86 -0.85
N TYR A 127 7.60 -7.11 0.17
CA TYR A 127 7.73 -8.27 1.05
C TYR A 127 7.69 -9.60 0.28
N ILE A 128 6.79 -9.76 -0.70
CA ILE A 128 6.68 -10.97 -1.52
C ILE A 128 7.97 -11.26 -2.28
N LEU A 129 8.71 -10.26 -2.72
CA LEU A 129 9.98 -10.45 -3.40
C LEU A 129 11.06 -11.07 -2.49
N PHE A 130 11.07 -10.72 -1.19
CA PHE A 130 12.00 -11.29 -0.21
C PHE A 130 11.55 -12.65 0.30
N TYR A 131 10.24 -12.88 0.42
CA TYR A 131 9.64 -14.05 1.06
C TYR A 131 8.55 -14.69 0.20
N PRO A 132 8.86 -15.17 -1.03
CA PRO A 132 7.85 -15.64 -1.99
C PRO A 132 7.04 -16.87 -1.51
N PHE A 133 7.62 -17.70 -0.66
CA PHE A 133 6.98 -18.90 -0.13
C PHE A 133 6.49 -18.75 1.33
N SER A 134 6.52 -17.54 1.89
CA SER A 134 5.83 -17.30 3.14
C SER A 134 4.35 -17.61 2.97
N THR A 135 3.76 -18.25 3.98
CA THR A 135 2.35 -18.60 3.99
C THR A 135 1.54 -17.40 4.43
N LEU A 136 0.66 -16.93 3.55
CA LEU A 136 -0.35 -15.91 3.84
C LEU A 136 -1.69 -16.59 4.12
N MET A 137 -2.47 -16.01 5.05
CA MET A 137 -3.85 -16.42 5.29
C MET A 137 -4.80 -15.36 4.76
N ILE A 138 -5.75 -15.75 3.94
CA ILE A 138 -6.75 -14.83 3.39
C ILE A 138 -7.92 -14.74 4.37
N PHE A 139 -8.00 -13.61 5.10
CA PHE A 139 -9.13 -13.38 5.98
C PHE A 139 -10.42 -13.08 5.16
N PRO A 140 -11.61 -13.60 5.57
CA PRO A 140 -11.90 -14.40 6.77
C PRO A 140 -11.70 -15.93 6.63
N LEU A 141 -11.31 -16.40 5.45
CA LEU A 141 -11.07 -17.81 5.20
C LEU A 141 -9.62 -18.15 5.54
N PRO A 142 -9.35 -19.04 6.51
CA PRO A 142 -7.98 -19.40 6.88
C PRO A 142 -7.37 -20.39 5.87
N ILE A 143 -7.40 -20.03 4.59
CA ILE A 143 -6.80 -20.83 3.51
C ILE A 143 -5.34 -20.37 3.38
N PRO A 144 -4.36 -21.25 3.67
CA PRO A 144 -2.96 -20.93 3.50
C PRO A 144 -2.62 -20.87 2.00
N ILE A 145 -1.97 -19.79 1.57
CA ILE A 145 -1.50 -19.60 0.21
C ILE A 145 -0.06 -19.06 0.22
N TRP A 146 0.76 -19.47 -0.70
CA TRP A 146 2.09 -18.87 -0.89
C TRP A 146 2.00 -17.43 -1.33
N ALA A 147 2.86 -16.59 -0.76
CA ALA A 147 2.84 -15.15 -1.02
C ALA A 147 3.00 -14.81 -2.51
N CYS A 148 3.85 -15.52 -3.26
CA CYS A 148 4.00 -15.32 -4.71
C CYS A 148 2.71 -15.64 -5.47
N LEU A 149 2.01 -16.71 -5.14
CA LEU A 149 0.73 -17.07 -5.77
C LEU A 149 -0.34 -16.04 -5.41
N PHE A 150 -0.42 -15.65 -4.13
CA PHE A 150 -1.30 -14.56 -3.69
C PHE A 150 -1.05 -13.29 -4.50
N GLY A 151 0.23 -12.90 -4.69
CA GLY A 151 0.58 -11.70 -5.45
C GLY A 151 0.05 -11.72 -6.88
N VAL A 152 0.19 -12.85 -7.60
CA VAL A 152 -0.34 -13.00 -8.95
C VAL A 152 -1.86 -12.87 -8.96
N LEU A 153 -2.56 -13.59 -8.08
CA LEU A 153 -4.02 -13.54 -7.99
C LEU A 153 -4.53 -12.14 -7.60
N TYR A 154 -3.83 -11.46 -6.71
CA TYR A 154 -4.16 -10.10 -6.28
C TYR A 154 -4.04 -9.10 -7.44
N LEU A 155 -2.99 -9.16 -8.25
CA LEU A 155 -2.83 -8.30 -9.43
C LEU A 155 -3.92 -8.54 -10.47
N ILE A 156 -4.26 -9.81 -10.75
CA ILE A 156 -5.36 -10.17 -11.65
C ILE A 156 -6.68 -9.60 -11.11
N TYR A 157 -6.95 -9.79 -9.82
CA TYR A 157 -8.15 -9.26 -9.17
C TYR A 157 -8.23 -7.73 -9.27
N CYS A 158 -7.15 -7.00 -8.91
CA CYS A 158 -7.14 -5.55 -8.98
C CYS A 158 -7.32 -5.04 -10.42
N ALA A 159 -6.66 -5.66 -11.40
CA ALA A 159 -6.79 -5.29 -12.82
C ALA A 159 -8.21 -5.52 -13.36
N TYR A 160 -8.88 -6.60 -12.93
CA TYR A 160 -10.26 -6.89 -13.30
C TYR A 160 -11.22 -5.90 -12.62
N MET A 161 -11.09 -5.71 -11.31
CA MET A 161 -11.99 -4.87 -10.53
C MET A 161 -11.84 -3.38 -10.86
N SER A 162 -10.65 -2.90 -11.22
CA SER A 162 -10.42 -1.54 -11.70
C SER A 162 -11.35 -1.13 -12.87
N ARG A 163 -11.78 -2.12 -13.66
CA ARG A 163 -12.66 -1.88 -14.84
C ARG A 163 -14.11 -2.23 -14.59
N ASN A 164 -14.39 -3.15 -13.68
CA ASN A 164 -15.72 -3.77 -13.54
C ASN A 164 -16.39 -3.50 -12.19
N SER A 165 -15.65 -3.03 -11.18
CA SER A 165 -16.21 -2.79 -9.85
C SER A 165 -17.18 -1.63 -9.83
N LYS A 166 -18.21 -1.78 -8.98
CA LYS A 166 -19.18 -0.75 -8.58
C LYS A 166 -19.04 -0.38 -7.10
N ASP A 167 -18.00 -0.92 -6.43
CA ASP A 167 -17.70 -0.58 -5.05
C ASP A 167 -16.93 0.76 -4.95
N ASN A 168 -16.68 1.21 -3.72
CA ASN A 168 -15.95 2.45 -3.45
C ASN A 168 -14.46 2.21 -3.21
N ILE A 169 -13.90 1.08 -3.69
CA ILE A 169 -12.49 0.75 -3.53
C ILE A 169 -11.69 1.25 -4.74
N ASN A 170 -10.60 1.94 -4.49
CA ASN A 170 -9.69 2.39 -5.55
C ASN A 170 -8.75 1.24 -5.96
N HIS A 171 -9.27 0.33 -6.80
CA HIS A 171 -8.50 -0.83 -7.30
C HIS A 171 -7.32 -0.42 -8.18
N ASP A 172 -7.37 0.76 -8.83
CA ASP A 172 -6.23 1.31 -9.56
C ASP A 172 -5.07 1.59 -8.60
N ALA A 173 -5.33 2.26 -7.46
CA ALA A 173 -4.28 2.53 -6.47
C ALA A 173 -3.68 1.24 -5.90
N HIS A 174 -4.46 0.19 -5.68
CA HIS A 174 -3.96 -1.11 -5.24
C HIS A 174 -3.03 -1.75 -6.28
N PHE A 175 -3.45 -1.78 -7.54
CA PHE A 175 -2.66 -2.35 -8.63
C PHE A 175 -1.35 -1.59 -8.85
N TYR A 176 -1.44 -0.27 -9.01
CA TYR A 176 -0.25 0.54 -9.25
C TYR A 176 0.65 0.65 -8.02
N GLY A 177 0.09 0.58 -6.81
CA GLY A 177 0.84 0.45 -5.58
C GLY A 177 1.70 -0.82 -5.57
N ALA A 178 1.09 -1.96 -5.88
CA ALA A 178 1.79 -3.25 -5.98
C ALA A 178 2.94 -3.21 -7.01
N ILE A 179 2.67 -2.70 -8.21
CA ILE A 179 3.70 -2.56 -9.26
C ILE A 179 4.81 -1.59 -8.83
N SER A 180 4.45 -0.47 -8.22
CA SER A 180 5.44 0.50 -7.70
C SER A 180 6.33 -0.13 -6.64
N GLY A 181 5.78 -0.93 -5.73
CA GLY A 181 6.55 -1.65 -4.71
C GLY A 181 7.59 -2.58 -5.32
N VAL A 182 7.20 -3.36 -6.34
CA VAL A 182 8.13 -4.23 -7.09
C VAL A 182 9.25 -3.41 -7.73
N ILE A 183 8.91 -2.36 -8.47
CA ILE A 183 9.89 -1.56 -9.21
C ILE A 183 10.86 -0.86 -8.26
N ILE A 184 10.35 -0.21 -7.21
CA ILE A 184 11.18 0.51 -6.24
C ILE A 184 12.11 -0.48 -5.52
N THR A 185 11.62 -1.65 -5.13
CA THR A 185 12.44 -2.67 -4.47
C THR A 185 13.57 -3.15 -5.38
N ILE A 186 13.31 -3.38 -6.66
CA ILE A 186 14.35 -3.78 -7.63
C ILE A 186 15.42 -2.68 -7.79
N ILE A 187 15.01 -1.41 -7.78
CA ILE A 187 15.94 -0.27 -7.89
C ILE A 187 16.81 -0.17 -6.64
N LEU A 188 16.23 -0.31 -5.45
CA LEU A 188 16.93 -0.18 -4.18
C LEU A 188 17.80 -1.39 -3.85
N GLU A 189 17.37 -2.59 -4.26
CA GLU A 189 18.03 -3.87 -3.99
C GLU A 189 18.05 -4.75 -5.26
N PRO A 190 18.96 -4.47 -6.22
CA PRO A 190 19.01 -5.22 -7.50
C PRO A 190 19.25 -6.72 -7.34
N LYS A 191 19.84 -7.14 -6.21
CA LYS A 191 20.07 -8.56 -5.89
C LYS A 191 18.76 -9.31 -5.59
N ILE A 192 17.65 -8.61 -5.43
CA ILE A 192 16.35 -9.22 -5.16
C ILE A 192 15.88 -10.10 -6.31
N ILE A 193 16.25 -9.78 -7.56
CA ILE A 193 15.88 -10.56 -8.74
C ILE A 193 16.46 -11.97 -8.69
N PRO A 194 17.80 -12.16 -8.62
CA PRO A 194 18.36 -13.51 -8.49
C PRO A 194 17.94 -14.20 -7.19
N HIS A 195 17.74 -13.48 -6.09
CA HIS A 195 17.21 -14.04 -4.85
C HIS A 195 15.81 -14.65 -5.04
N PHE A 196 14.88 -13.89 -5.62
CA PHE A 196 13.50 -14.33 -5.86
C PHE A 196 13.46 -15.57 -6.76
N PHE A 197 14.14 -15.53 -7.90
CA PHE A 197 14.19 -16.67 -8.83
C PHE A 197 14.93 -17.87 -8.26
N GLY A 198 15.99 -17.65 -7.49
CA GLY A 198 16.70 -18.72 -6.77
C GLY A 198 15.77 -19.48 -5.81
N GLN A 199 14.94 -18.76 -5.05
CA GLN A 199 13.95 -19.41 -4.18
C GLN A 199 12.88 -20.18 -4.99
N LEU A 200 12.42 -19.66 -6.12
CA LEU A 200 11.46 -20.38 -6.97
C LEU A 200 12.04 -21.71 -7.47
N LEU A 201 13.30 -21.73 -7.89
CA LEU A 201 13.96 -22.92 -8.39
C LEU A 201 14.16 -23.99 -7.30
N THR A 202 14.38 -23.62 -6.03
CA THR A 202 14.53 -24.59 -4.93
C THR A 202 13.25 -25.34 -4.57
N VAL A 203 12.09 -24.88 -5.00
CA VAL A 203 10.79 -25.52 -4.71
C VAL A 203 10.33 -26.39 -5.90
N ILE A 204 10.80 -26.08 -7.11
CA ILE A 204 10.39 -26.79 -8.34
C ILE A 204 11.36 -27.94 -8.67
N GLY A 205 12.61 -27.89 -8.21
CA GLY A 205 13.65 -28.90 -8.42
C GLY A 205 13.84 -29.77 -7.23
#